data_8df05aeaa9b9006c3702947dfd15cbad
#
_entry.id   8df05aeaa9b9006c3702947dfd15cbad
#
_cell.length_a   1.000
_cell.length_b   1.000
_cell.length_c   1.000
_cell.angle_alpha   90.00
_cell.angle_beta   90.00
_cell.angle_gamma   90.00
#
_symmetry.space_group_name_H-M   'P 1'
#
loop_
_entity.id
_entity.type
_entity.pdbx_description
1 polymer ?
#
loop_
_entity_poly.entity_id
_entity_poly.type
_entity_poly.pdbx_seq_one_letter_code
_entity_poly.pdbx_strand_id
1 'polypeptide(L)'
;MSDSTTPAYAMVQINMKNPEEFMERYAQHVFPILDAWGVEMVAGSMTPTTKEGDFSGNWAAILRFTSLDAAEAWYNSADYEPYKNLRMNELTDFTSVVFVEGRPASAE
;
A
#
# COMPACT_ATOMS: atom_id res chain seq x y z
N MET A 1 14.52 -19.14 -16.29
CA MET A 1 14.33 -18.80 -15.98
C MET A 1 13.84 -18.28 -15.51
N SER A 2 13.80 -17.92 -15.40
CA SER A 2 13.46 -17.40 -14.97
C SER A 2 12.86 -16.94 -14.53
N ASP A 3 12.78 -16.80 -14.60
CA ASP A 3 12.18 -16.36 -14.21
C ASP A 3 11.63 -16.21 -13.24
N SER A 4 11.80 -16.03 -13.00
CA SER A 4 11.17 -16.09 -11.70
C SER A 4 11.19 -14.76 -11.02
N THR A 5 10.11 -14.09 -11.23
CA THR A 5 9.90 -12.82 -10.57
C THR A 5 9.35 -13.08 -9.17
N THR A 6 10.06 -12.63 -8.16
CA THR A 6 9.58 -12.70 -6.79
C THR A 6 8.61 -11.55 -6.58
N PRO A 7 7.39 -11.82 -6.15
CA PRO A 7 6.45 -10.73 -5.88
C PRO A 7 6.90 -9.92 -4.67
N ALA A 8 6.42 -8.69 -4.59
CA ALA A 8 6.67 -7.84 -3.43
C ALA A 8 5.35 -7.36 -2.87
N TYR A 9 5.35 -7.07 -1.59
CA TYR A 9 4.15 -6.65 -0.89
C TYR A 9 4.40 -5.32 -0.21
N ALA A 10 3.40 -4.47 -0.20
CA ALA A 10 3.42 -3.26 0.60
C ALA A 10 2.54 -3.49 1.81
N MET A 11 3.13 -3.34 2.99
CA MET A 11 2.39 -3.40 4.24
C MET A 11 2.05 -1.97 4.62
N VAL A 12 0.76 -1.66 4.60
CA VAL A 12 0.27 -0.30 4.79
C VAL A 12 -0.48 -0.22 6.10
N GLN A 13 -0.10 0.75 6.95
CA GLN A 13 -0.78 1.00 8.22
C GLN A 13 -0.99 2.49 8.35
N ILE A 14 -2.23 2.91 8.52
CA ILE A 14 -2.59 4.32 8.48
C ILE A 14 -3.63 4.62 9.54
N ASN A 15 -3.54 5.80 10.14
CA ASN A 15 -4.69 6.36 10.84
C ASN A 15 -5.19 7.55 10.05
N MET A 16 -6.35 7.40 9.43
CA MET A 16 -6.99 8.46 8.66
C MET A 16 -7.63 9.44 9.62
N LYS A 17 -7.34 10.73 9.41
CA LYS A 17 -7.97 11.76 10.23
C LYS A 17 -9.47 11.80 10.00
N ASN A 18 -9.89 11.60 8.75
CA ASN A 18 -11.29 11.62 8.37
C ASN A 18 -11.47 10.60 7.24
N PRO A 19 -12.07 9.44 7.53
CA PRO A 19 -12.19 8.39 6.49
C PRO A 19 -12.96 8.83 5.25
N GLU A 20 -14.00 9.66 5.40
CA GLU A 20 -14.74 10.12 4.23
C GLU A 20 -13.88 11.00 3.35
N GLU A 21 -13.13 11.90 3.96
CA GLU A 21 -12.24 12.78 3.20
C GLU A 21 -11.12 11.98 2.55
N PHE A 22 -10.61 10.98 3.25
CA PHE A 22 -9.57 10.11 2.70
C PHE A 22 -10.08 9.39 1.46
N MET A 23 -11.30 8.87 1.51
CA MET A 23 -11.89 8.20 0.37
C MET A 23 -12.04 9.18 -0.79
N GLU A 24 -12.52 10.38 -0.51
CA GLU A 24 -12.83 11.35 -1.54
C GLU A 24 -11.59 11.92 -2.21
N ARG A 25 -10.58 12.23 -1.41
CA ARG A 25 -9.40 12.94 -1.91
C ARG A 25 -8.24 12.01 -2.27
N TYR A 26 -8.27 10.78 -1.79
CA TYR A 26 -7.15 9.85 -1.99
C TYR A 26 -7.61 8.55 -2.63
N ALA A 27 -8.41 7.78 -1.91
CA ALA A 27 -8.65 6.39 -2.30
C ALA A 27 -9.31 6.27 -3.67
N GLN A 28 -10.33 7.08 -3.94
CA GLN A 28 -11.04 6.95 -5.21
C GLN A 28 -10.18 7.31 -6.41
N HIS A 29 -9.11 8.06 -6.19
CA HIS A 29 -8.18 8.42 -7.26
C HIS A 29 -7.04 7.42 -7.36
N VAL A 30 -6.63 6.86 -6.24
CA VAL A 30 -5.48 5.96 -6.18
C VAL A 30 -5.84 4.55 -6.62
N PHE A 31 -7.03 4.07 -6.30
CA PHE A 31 -7.43 2.73 -6.71
C PHE A 31 -7.33 2.51 -8.23
N PRO A 32 -7.80 3.45 -9.07
CA PRO A 32 -7.60 3.27 -10.52
C PRO A 32 -6.13 3.29 -10.93
N ILE A 33 -5.30 4.05 -10.23
CA ILE A 33 -3.86 4.07 -10.51
C ILE A 33 -3.26 2.70 -10.19
N LEU A 34 -3.62 2.13 -9.04
CA LEU A 34 -3.16 0.80 -8.67
C LEU A 34 -3.57 -0.23 -9.73
N ASP A 35 -4.82 -0.14 -10.19
CA ASP A 35 -5.31 -1.02 -11.23
C ASP A 35 -4.47 -0.89 -12.49
N ALA A 36 -4.18 0.33 -12.90
CA ALA A 36 -3.44 0.58 -14.12
C ALA A 36 -2.01 0.02 -14.02
N TRP A 37 -1.45 -0.03 -12.83
CA TRP A 37 -0.11 -0.55 -12.60
C TRP A 37 -0.10 -2.05 -12.30
N GLY A 38 -1.28 -2.70 -12.32
CA GLY A 38 -1.37 -4.12 -12.07
C GLY A 38 -1.16 -4.52 -10.63
N VAL A 39 -1.46 -3.62 -9.70
CA VAL A 39 -1.28 -3.87 -8.27
C VAL A 39 -2.56 -4.49 -7.72
N GLU A 40 -2.39 -5.53 -6.92
CA GLU A 40 -3.53 -6.22 -6.33
C GLU A 40 -3.62 -5.91 -4.85
N MET A 41 -4.80 -5.53 -4.35
CA MET A 41 -5.01 -5.41 -2.91
C MET A 41 -5.37 -6.78 -2.38
N VAL A 42 -4.42 -7.39 -1.69
CA VAL A 42 -4.59 -8.74 -1.16
C VAL A 42 -5.46 -8.73 0.09
N ALA A 43 -5.32 -7.68 0.90
CA ALA A 43 -6.09 -7.55 2.13
C ALA A 43 -6.28 -6.08 2.44
N GLY A 44 -7.38 -5.75 3.10
CA GLY A 44 -7.66 -4.40 3.54
C GLY A 44 -8.71 -4.43 4.62
N SER A 45 -8.52 -3.62 5.66
CA SER A 45 -9.44 -3.59 6.79
C SER A 45 -9.52 -2.21 7.40
N MET A 46 -10.75 -1.77 7.66
CA MET A 46 -11.00 -0.54 8.42
C MET A 46 -10.91 -0.80 9.93
N THR A 47 -10.81 -2.06 10.32
CA THR A 47 -10.77 -2.43 11.75
C THR A 47 -9.64 -3.42 12.00
N PRO A 48 -8.38 -3.01 11.71
CA PRO A 48 -7.27 -3.94 11.93
C PRO A 48 -7.10 -4.23 13.42
N THR A 49 -6.69 -5.46 13.72
CA THR A 49 -6.47 -5.90 15.09
C THR A 49 -4.98 -5.92 15.38
N THR A 50 -4.52 -5.06 16.27
CA THR A 50 -3.13 -5.00 16.66
C THR A 50 -2.89 -5.97 17.80
N LYS A 51 -1.93 -6.86 17.63
CA LYS A 51 -1.58 -7.84 18.66
C LYS A 51 -0.37 -7.41 19.48
N GLU A 52 0.53 -6.70 18.86
CA GLU A 52 1.73 -6.18 19.52
C GLU A 52 2.08 -4.85 18.91
N GLY A 53 2.62 -3.95 19.71
CA GLY A 53 3.04 -2.64 19.21
C GLY A 53 2.00 -1.58 19.46
N ASP A 54 2.28 -0.41 18.96
CA ASP A 54 1.49 0.77 19.29
C ASP A 54 0.50 1.19 18.21
N PHE A 55 0.42 0.43 17.11
CA PHE A 55 -0.47 0.85 16.03
C PHE A 55 -1.92 0.79 16.46
N SER A 56 -2.61 1.91 16.35
CA SER A 56 -4.02 1.99 16.71
C SER A 56 -4.84 2.67 15.61
N GLY A 57 -4.38 2.55 14.36
CA GLY A 57 -5.04 3.22 13.27
C GLY A 57 -6.31 2.55 12.79
N ASN A 58 -6.91 3.15 11.78
CA ASN A 58 -8.21 2.72 11.26
C ASN A 58 -8.14 2.18 9.84
N TRP A 59 -6.94 1.86 9.36
CA TRP A 59 -6.77 1.25 8.03
C TRP A 59 -5.47 0.46 7.99
N ALA A 60 -5.55 -0.77 7.53
CA ALA A 60 -4.36 -1.56 7.24
C ALA A 60 -4.62 -2.34 5.96
N ALA A 61 -3.63 -2.42 5.10
CA ALA A 61 -3.80 -3.09 3.81
C ALA A 61 -2.51 -3.77 3.41
N ILE A 62 -2.64 -4.78 2.56
CA ILE A 62 -1.49 -5.44 1.95
C ILE A 62 -1.71 -5.39 0.45
N LEU A 63 -0.76 -4.78 -0.25
CA LEU A 63 -0.78 -4.66 -1.71
C LEU A 63 0.28 -5.60 -2.28
N ARG A 64 -0.03 -6.21 -3.41
CA ARG A 64 0.90 -7.11 -4.06
C ARG A 64 1.34 -6.54 -5.39
N PHE A 65 2.64 -6.52 -5.61
CA PHE A 65 3.28 -6.07 -6.84
C PHE A 65 3.99 -7.26 -7.47
N THR A 66 4.20 -7.20 -8.79
CA THR A 66 4.87 -8.29 -9.48
C THR A 66 6.33 -8.43 -9.07
N SER A 67 6.94 -7.35 -8.57
CA SER A 67 8.32 -7.38 -8.13
C SER A 67 8.57 -6.18 -7.23
N LEU A 68 9.71 -6.20 -6.51
CA LEU A 68 10.10 -5.04 -5.72
C LEU A 68 10.38 -3.84 -6.62
N ASP A 69 10.99 -4.07 -7.79
CA ASP A 69 11.23 -2.98 -8.72
C ASP A 69 9.94 -2.33 -9.16
N ALA A 70 8.89 -3.14 -9.39
CA ALA A 70 7.58 -2.61 -9.76
C ALA A 70 6.99 -1.77 -8.63
N ALA A 71 7.14 -2.23 -7.39
CA ALA A 71 6.63 -1.49 -6.23
C ALA A 71 7.34 -0.14 -6.11
N GLU A 72 8.67 -0.13 -6.27
CA GLU A 72 9.42 1.10 -6.20
C GLU A 72 9.05 2.05 -7.33
N ALA A 73 8.86 1.50 -8.53
CA ALA A 73 8.51 2.33 -9.69
C ALA A 73 7.15 3.01 -9.48
N TRP A 74 6.18 2.25 -8.97
CA TRP A 74 4.87 2.82 -8.68
C TRP A 74 4.96 3.89 -7.61
N TYR A 75 5.67 3.58 -6.52
CA TYR A 75 5.75 4.50 -5.38
C TYR A 75 6.38 5.83 -5.76
N ASN A 76 7.33 5.80 -6.69
CA ASN A 76 8.04 6.99 -7.13
C ASN A 76 7.49 7.58 -8.42
N SER A 77 6.34 7.07 -8.90
CA SER A 77 5.79 7.52 -10.17
C SER A 77 5.17 8.91 -10.06
N ALA A 78 5.15 9.60 -11.18
CA ALA A 78 4.46 10.89 -11.26
C ALA A 78 2.97 10.74 -11.04
N ASP A 79 2.41 9.60 -11.41
CA ASP A 79 0.98 9.34 -11.22
C ASP A 79 0.60 9.34 -9.75
N TYR A 80 1.46 8.77 -8.91
CA TYR A 80 1.14 8.62 -7.49
C TYR A 80 1.62 9.78 -6.64
N GLU A 81 2.58 10.56 -7.10
CA GLU A 81 3.25 11.54 -6.26
C GLU A 81 2.31 12.53 -5.57
N PRO A 82 1.34 13.14 -6.28
CA PRO A 82 0.47 14.11 -5.59
C PRO A 82 -0.37 13.45 -4.50
N TYR A 83 -0.78 12.21 -4.69
CA TYR A 83 -1.59 11.51 -3.69
C TYR A 83 -0.74 11.04 -2.53
N LYS A 84 0.49 10.64 -2.81
CA LYS A 84 1.44 10.27 -1.76
C LYS A 84 1.65 11.45 -0.80
N ASN A 85 1.91 12.62 -1.36
CA ASN A 85 2.11 13.81 -0.56
C ASN A 85 0.88 14.19 0.23
N LEU A 86 -0.29 14.07 -0.40
CA LEU A 86 -1.56 14.35 0.25
C LEU A 86 -1.78 13.42 1.45
N ARG A 87 -1.52 12.12 1.24
CA ARG A 87 -1.67 11.16 2.32
C ARG A 87 -0.76 11.47 3.49
N MET A 88 0.51 11.74 3.20
CA MET A 88 1.50 11.93 4.26
C MET A 88 1.34 13.25 4.99
N ASN A 89 0.91 14.29 4.28
CA ASN A 89 0.95 15.63 4.84
C ASN A 89 -0.40 16.16 5.33
N GLU A 90 -1.50 15.62 4.82
CA GLU A 90 -2.81 16.19 5.12
C GLU A 90 -3.83 15.22 5.66
N LEU A 91 -3.83 13.97 5.16
CA LEU A 91 -4.97 13.09 5.38
C LEU A 91 -4.78 12.10 6.51
N THR A 92 -3.58 11.97 7.03
CA THR A 92 -3.30 11.00 8.09
C THR A 92 -2.48 11.65 9.19
N ASP A 93 -2.66 11.15 10.42
CA ASP A 93 -1.77 11.51 11.52
C ASP A 93 -0.84 10.36 11.89
N PHE A 94 -0.99 9.23 11.23
CA PHE A 94 -0.01 8.14 11.26
C PHE A 94 -0.05 7.45 9.91
N THR A 95 1.12 7.20 9.33
CA THR A 95 1.20 6.50 8.06
C THR A 95 2.50 5.71 8.01
N SER A 96 2.41 4.47 7.54
CA SER A 96 3.56 3.59 7.41
C SER A 96 3.37 2.73 6.17
N VAL A 97 4.39 2.68 5.33
CA VAL A 97 4.39 1.82 4.14
C VAL A 97 5.74 1.12 4.12
N VAL A 98 5.72 -0.20 4.14
CA VAL A 98 6.94 -1.02 4.15
C VAL A 98 6.82 -2.03 3.02
N PHE A 99 7.85 -2.11 2.18
CA PHE A 99 7.89 -3.10 1.12
C PHE A 99 8.63 -4.34 1.61
N VAL A 100 8.07 -5.50 1.33
CA VAL A 100 8.63 -6.79 1.72
C VAL A 100 8.59 -7.69 0.50
N GLU A 101 9.72 -8.27 0.13
CA GLU A 101 9.70 -9.25 -0.97
C GLU A 101 9.07 -10.54 -0.47
N GLY A 102 8.28 -11.14 -1.33
CA GLY A 102 7.67 -12.41 -1.04
C GLY A 102 8.68 -13.53 -1.19
N ARG A 103 8.27 -14.72 -0.80
CA ARG A 103 9.12 -15.88 -0.96
C ARG A 103 8.98 -16.42 -2.37
N PRO A 104 10.10 -16.83 -3.00
CA PRO A 104 10.00 -17.44 -4.31
C PRO A 104 9.16 -18.71 -4.26
N ALA A 105 8.39 -18.95 -5.31
CA ALA A 105 7.51 -20.12 -5.34
C ALA A 105 8.30 -21.43 -5.21
N SER A 106 9.53 -21.44 -5.67
CA SER A 106 10.35 -22.64 -5.62
C SER A 106 11.12 -22.80 -4.33
N ALA A 107 10.84 -21.97 -3.33
CA ALA A 107 11.63 -21.95 -2.10
C ALA A 107 11.30 -23.06 -1.14
N GLU A 108 10.22 -23.80 -1.32
CA GLU A 108 9.93 -24.86 -0.40
C GLU A 108 10.42 -26.20 -0.79
#